data_ffb55bc7d6a8b8acf3681a6683deaefd
#
_entry.id   ffb55bc7d6a8b8acf3681a6683deaefd
#
_cell.length_a   1.000
_cell.length_b   1.000
_cell.length_c   1.000
_cell.angle_alpha   90.00
_cell.angle_beta   90.00
_cell.angle_gamma   90.00
#
_symmetry.space_group_name_H-M   'P 1'
#
loop_
_entity.id
_entity.type
_entity.pdbx_description
1 polymer ?
#
loop_
_entity_poly.entity_id
_entity_poly.type
_entity_poly.pdbx_seq_one_letter_code
_entity_poly.pdbx_strand_id
1 'polypeptide(L)'
;EPQRRGMTELGLPYAQDPAITRHLIRFLERHREDIARASGRETPYPDLILFNGGALKPAIIRDRIRQAVRCRFSLTDEGAPRVLENPHLDLAVAIGASYYGLVKVGRGVRVGSGSPRAYYLGLGTAGRAEKDTEGGKAICLIERGMHEGADIRVPDRRFEVLANQPVHFQLFSSSFRSGDHIGDVIEVDETLTALPPIRTVIQFGKKARETAIPVQVEASYTEMGTLAIWCRSLLTEHRWRLQFQLREAEAAVPVADHAFLEESVVEGALRVIGETFTGTGQGPAPERLVKMLEEQIGKSKDLWPLSVIRRFADALMDCPDARERSSEVESRWLNLLGFCLRPGFGDALDEHRLQKIWRLYNRGPLHTNHPQVRPEWWCLWRRVAGGLSVAQQRQVGIDFAALVRPKKKKDQKKLPPQEHLELWMALANMERLPAADKELWARILLEGFNPKSVKPQYWWALARITAREPLYGPVDRVVPPRAVAAMVDTILATDWRNPKPVGAALAQMGRLTGDRTRDLDPEVIARMMAWLEPHEWAHEWIRCLREVVPVAEQEEEALFGEALPAGIRLHQG
;
A
#
# COMPACT_ATOMS: atom_id res chain seq x y z
N GLU A 1 9.64 7.78 -36.13
CA GLU A 1 8.61 6.73 -36.04
C GLU A 1 7.80 6.93 -34.77
N PRO A 2 6.47 6.84 -34.81
CA PRO A 2 5.64 7.05 -33.64
C PRO A 2 5.90 5.95 -32.61
N GLN A 3 6.10 6.34 -31.35
CA GLN A 3 6.28 5.44 -30.21
C GLN A 3 5.06 4.52 -30.05
N ARG A 4 5.21 3.27 -30.37
CA ARG A 4 4.23 2.23 -30.02
C ARG A 4 4.31 1.98 -28.51
N ARG A 5 3.27 2.39 -27.77
CA ARG A 5 3.09 2.03 -26.35
C ARG A 5 2.80 0.53 -26.29
N GLY A 6 3.71 -0.25 -25.68
CA GLY A 6 3.43 -1.63 -25.32
C GLY A 6 2.36 -1.71 -24.22
N MET A 7 1.65 -2.83 -24.14
CA MET A 7 0.75 -3.11 -23.02
C MET A 7 1.58 -3.16 -21.72
N THR A 8 1.30 -2.25 -20.82
CA THR A 8 1.88 -2.22 -19.47
C THR A 8 0.90 -2.91 -18.52
N GLU A 9 1.31 -3.97 -17.86
CA GLU A 9 0.59 -4.47 -16.69
C GLU A 9 0.66 -3.38 -15.59
N LEU A 10 -0.51 -3.02 -15.07
CA LEU A 10 -0.63 -2.06 -13.98
C LEU A 10 0.08 -2.61 -12.73
N GLY A 11 1.09 -1.90 -12.24
CA GLY A 11 1.74 -2.21 -10.97
C GLY A 11 3.24 -2.46 -11.01
N LEU A 12 3.84 -2.70 -12.18
CA LEU A 12 5.29 -2.82 -12.32
C LEU A 12 5.84 -1.63 -13.11
N PRO A 13 6.97 -1.02 -12.66
CA PRO A 13 7.61 0.10 -13.35
C PRO A 13 8.33 -0.40 -14.61
N TYR A 14 7.56 -0.80 -15.62
CA TYR A 14 8.13 -1.14 -16.92
C TYR A 14 8.65 0.11 -17.62
N ALA A 15 9.84 0.02 -18.20
CA ALA A 15 10.34 1.08 -19.05
C ALA A 15 9.34 1.32 -20.21
N GLN A 16 9.02 2.59 -20.46
CA GLN A 16 8.08 2.96 -21.54
C GLN A 16 8.53 2.51 -22.94
N ASP A 17 9.85 2.29 -23.11
CA ASP A 17 10.44 1.74 -24.32
C ASP A 17 10.61 0.22 -24.19
N PRO A 18 9.83 -0.60 -24.91
CA PRO A 18 9.89 -2.05 -24.80
C PRO A 18 11.12 -2.68 -25.49
N ALA A 19 11.99 -1.87 -26.11
CA ALA A 19 13.14 -2.37 -26.88
C ALA A 19 14.30 -2.78 -25.97
N ILE A 20 14.32 -4.02 -25.49
CA ILE A 20 15.40 -4.61 -24.66
C ILE A 20 16.79 -4.32 -25.26
N THR A 21 16.94 -4.45 -26.59
CA THR A 21 18.20 -4.20 -27.28
C THR A 21 18.69 -2.76 -27.12
N ARG A 22 17.78 -1.80 -27.07
CA ARG A 22 18.14 -0.37 -26.88
C ARG A 22 18.63 -0.11 -25.46
N HIS A 23 17.97 -0.69 -24.47
CA HIS A 23 18.41 -0.59 -23.07
C HIS A 23 19.78 -1.25 -22.87
N LEU A 24 19.97 -2.44 -23.45
CA LEU A 24 21.26 -3.13 -23.40
C LEU A 24 22.39 -2.29 -24.01
N ILE A 25 22.19 -1.74 -25.20
CA ILE A 25 23.21 -0.91 -25.85
C ILE A 25 23.52 0.34 -25.03
N ARG A 26 22.50 1.04 -24.50
CA ARG A 26 22.71 2.20 -23.60
C ARG A 26 23.50 1.81 -22.34
N PHE A 27 23.24 0.64 -21.77
CA PHE A 27 23.98 0.14 -20.62
C PHE A 27 25.45 -0.08 -20.96
N LEU A 28 25.77 -0.77 -22.06
CA LEU A 28 27.14 -1.01 -22.51
C LEU A 28 27.89 0.30 -22.84
N GLU A 29 27.20 1.27 -23.42
CA GLU A 29 27.77 2.58 -23.72
C GLU A 29 28.07 3.39 -22.46
N ARG A 30 27.18 3.36 -21.48
CA ARG A 30 27.38 4.04 -20.20
C ARG A 30 28.59 3.51 -19.42
N HIS A 31 28.82 2.20 -19.49
CA HIS A 31 29.90 1.53 -18.78
C HIS A 31 31.13 1.27 -19.67
N ARG A 32 31.23 1.98 -20.80
CA ARG A 32 32.29 1.77 -21.80
C ARG A 32 33.69 1.85 -21.19
N GLU A 33 33.96 2.87 -20.40
CA GLU A 33 35.27 3.08 -19.79
C GLU A 33 35.64 1.99 -18.77
N ASP A 34 34.67 1.57 -17.95
CA ASP A 34 34.87 0.51 -16.97
C ASP A 34 35.14 -0.83 -17.66
N ILE A 35 34.38 -1.14 -18.73
CA ILE A 35 34.55 -2.35 -19.54
C ILE A 35 35.91 -2.31 -20.27
N ALA A 36 36.30 -1.16 -20.82
CA ALA A 36 37.58 -0.98 -21.49
C ALA A 36 38.73 -1.23 -20.52
N ARG A 37 38.67 -0.66 -19.31
CA ARG A 37 39.66 -0.84 -18.27
C ARG A 37 39.77 -2.29 -17.82
N ALA A 38 38.63 -2.99 -17.65
CA ALA A 38 38.59 -4.37 -17.21
C ALA A 38 39.03 -5.36 -18.30
N SER A 39 38.70 -5.07 -19.59
CA SER A 39 39.01 -5.97 -20.72
C SER A 39 40.33 -5.66 -21.42
N GLY A 40 40.91 -4.47 -21.20
CA GLY A 40 42.11 -4.02 -21.91
C GLY A 40 41.89 -3.70 -23.39
N ARG A 41 40.62 -3.47 -23.84
CA ARG A 41 40.27 -3.26 -25.22
C ARG A 41 39.81 -1.81 -25.49
N GLU A 42 40.18 -1.27 -26.64
CA GLU A 42 39.70 0.05 -27.07
C GLU A 42 38.20 0.08 -27.36
N THR A 43 37.68 -1.03 -27.93
CA THR A 43 36.27 -1.19 -28.22
C THR A 43 35.68 -2.26 -27.31
N PRO A 44 35.14 -1.89 -26.17
CA PRO A 44 34.65 -2.82 -25.17
C PRO A 44 33.28 -3.40 -25.57
N TYR A 45 33.24 -4.70 -25.74
CA TYR A 45 32.01 -5.46 -25.95
C TYR A 45 32.06 -6.78 -25.18
N PRO A 46 30.92 -7.39 -24.84
CA PRO A 46 30.90 -8.67 -24.13
C PRO A 46 31.36 -9.81 -25.04
N ASP A 47 32.22 -10.70 -24.55
CA ASP A 47 32.65 -11.91 -25.25
C ASP A 47 31.61 -13.02 -25.19
N LEU A 48 30.85 -13.04 -24.09
CA LEU A 48 29.90 -14.09 -23.74
C LEU A 48 28.56 -13.50 -23.38
N ILE A 49 27.48 -14.18 -23.77
CA ILE A 49 26.12 -13.85 -23.36
C ILE A 49 25.50 -15.09 -22.72
N LEU A 50 25.03 -14.95 -21.48
CA LEU A 50 24.23 -15.95 -20.79
C LEU A 50 22.79 -15.43 -20.68
N PHE A 51 21.85 -16.16 -21.25
CA PHE A 51 20.43 -15.83 -21.17
C PHE A 51 19.77 -16.54 -20.00
N ASN A 52 18.97 -15.80 -19.21
CA ASN A 52 18.15 -16.31 -18.12
C ASN A 52 16.75 -15.71 -18.18
N GLY A 53 15.78 -16.44 -17.63
CA GLY A 53 14.39 -16.01 -17.52
C GLY A 53 13.48 -16.48 -18.67
N GLY A 54 12.23 -16.71 -18.34
CA GLY A 54 11.23 -17.26 -19.25
C GLY A 54 10.95 -16.39 -20.48
N ALA A 55 11.06 -15.06 -20.36
CA ALA A 55 10.88 -14.11 -21.47
C ALA A 55 11.92 -14.28 -22.59
N LEU A 56 13.08 -14.88 -22.29
CA LEU A 56 14.17 -15.10 -23.24
C LEU A 56 14.19 -16.55 -23.82
N LYS A 57 13.14 -17.35 -23.59
CA LYS A 57 12.98 -18.66 -24.19
C LYS A 57 12.91 -18.65 -25.74
N PRO A 58 12.20 -17.69 -26.40
CA PRO A 58 12.17 -17.64 -27.83
C PRO A 58 13.54 -17.33 -28.44
N ALA A 59 14.03 -18.21 -29.33
CA ALA A 59 15.34 -18.07 -29.99
C ALA A 59 15.47 -16.73 -30.74
N ILE A 60 14.40 -16.29 -31.39
CA ILE A 60 14.38 -15.04 -32.14
C ILE A 60 14.74 -13.81 -31.30
N ILE A 61 14.38 -13.80 -30.03
CA ILE A 61 14.73 -12.69 -29.12
C ILE A 61 16.22 -12.73 -28.78
N ARG A 62 16.74 -13.92 -28.48
CA ARG A 62 18.17 -14.13 -28.19
C ARG A 62 19.04 -13.76 -29.37
N ASP A 63 18.66 -14.22 -30.57
CA ASP A 63 19.36 -13.91 -31.82
C ASP A 63 19.33 -12.40 -32.09
N ARG A 64 18.21 -11.74 -31.86
CA ARG A 64 18.09 -10.30 -32.04
C ARG A 64 18.98 -9.53 -31.08
N ILE A 65 19.11 -9.95 -29.82
CA ILE A 65 20.03 -9.34 -28.83
C ILE A 65 21.47 -9.53 -29.29
N ARG A 66 21.88 -10.75 -29.69
CA ARG A 66 23.22 -11.04 -30.21
C ARG A 66 23.54 -10.19 -31.44
N GLN A 67 22.60 -10.09 -32.38
CA GLN A 67 22.73 -9.25 -33.56
C GLN A 67 22.85 -7.76 -33.24
N ALA A 68 22.10 -7.25 -32.27
CA ALA A 68 22.19 -5.86 -31.85
C ALA A 68 23.57 -5.51 -31.32
N VAL A 69 24.17 -6.36 -30.48
CA VAL A 69 25.55 -6.20 -29.99
C VAL A 69 26.55 -6.23 -31.13
N ARG A 70 26.43 -7.25 -32.00
CA ARG A 70 27.28 -7.38 -33.18
C ARG A 70 27.28 -6.14 -34.07
N CYS A 71 26.08 -5.65 -34.43
CA CYS A 71 25.94 -4.46 -35.27
C CYS A 71 26.46 -3.21 -34.61
N ARG A 72 26.20 -3.01 -33.29
CA ARG A 72 26.63 -1.82 -32.57
C ARG A 72 28.15 -1.67 -32.48
N PHE A 73 28.86 -2.78 -32.32
CA PHE A 73 30.32 -2.80 -32.21
C PHE A 73 31.03 -3.19 -33.51
N SER A 74 30.31 -3.28 -34.64
CA SER A 74 30.83 -3.60 -35.96
C SER A 74 31.65 -4.91 -35.99
N LEU A 75 31.18 -5.95 -35.28
CA LEU A 75 31.87 -7.20 -35.14
C LEU A 75 31.57 -8.13 -36.34
N THR A 76 32.57 -8.94 -36.72
CA THR A 76 32.37 -10.06 -37.66
C THR A 76 31.51 -11.15 -37.02
N ASP A 77 31.06 -12.13 -37.81
CA ASP A 77 30.29 -13.27 -37.28
C ASP A 77 31.12 -14.11 -36.28
N GLU A 78 32.43 -14.24 -36.52
CA GLU A 78 33.37 -14.94 -35.66
C GLU A 78 33.69 -14.14 -34.39
N GLY A 79 33.68 -12.80 -34.46
CA GLY A 79 33.89 -11.87 -33.34
C GLY A 79 32.62 -11.57 -32.53
N ALA A 80 31.47 -12.07 -32.95
CA ALA A 80 30.22 -11.86 -32.24
C ALA A 80 30.20 -12.63 -30.90
N PRO A 81 29.56 -12.08 -29.87
CA PRO A 81 29.49 -12.74 -28.56
C PRO A 81 28.98 -14.18 -28.64
N ARG A 82 29.69 -15.09 -27.98
CA ARG A 82 29.27 -16.48 -27.88
C ARG A 82 28.15 -16.62 -26.87
N VAL A 83 27.07 -17.29 -27.25
CA VAL A 83 25.98 -17.58 -26.32
C VAL A 83 26.35 -18.82 -25.50
N LEU A 84 26.29 -18.68 -24.19
CA LEU A 84 26.48 -19.79 -23.24
C LEU A 84 25.20 -20.63 -23.18
N GLU A 85 25.37 -21.92 -23.07
CA GLU A 85 24.25 -22.83 -22.91
C GLU A 85 23.60 -22.71 -21.52
N ASN A 86 22.29 -22.57 -21.50
CA ASN A 86 21.48 -22.66 -20.30
C ASN A 86 20.23 -23.51 -20.62
N PRO A 87 20.20 -24.78 -20.19
CA PRO A 87 19.11 -25.69 -20.54
C PRO A 87 17.77 -25.32 -19.86
N HIS A 88 17.82 -24.52 -18.78
CA HIS A 88 16.66 -24.22 -17.95
C HIS A 88 16.54 -22.72 -17.66
N LEU A 89 16.20 -21.91 -18.69
CA LEU A 89 16.11 -20.46 -18.56
C LEU A 89 15.11 -19.99 -17.48
N ASP A 90 14.03 -20.70 -17.29
CA ASP A 90 12.99 -20.42 -16.30
C ASP A 90 13.30 -20.93 -14.89
N LEU A 91 14.20 -21.91 -14.77
CA LEU A 91 14.62 -22.48 -13.50
C LEU A 91 15.94 -21.89 -12.97
N ALA A 92 16.57 -20.99 -13.69
CA ALA A 92 17.89 -20.45 -13.35
C ALA A 92 17.94 -19.84 -11.95
N VAL A 93 16.88 -19.13 -11.54
CA VAL A 93 16.78 -18.54 -10.19
C VAL A 93 16.67 -19.62 -9.12
N ALA A 94 15.84 -20.64 -9.33
CA ALA A 94 15.69 -21.74 -8.38
C ALA A 94 16.96 -22.58 -8.23
N ILE A 95 17.65 -22.84 -9.36
CA ILE A 95 18.95 -23.55 -9.39
C ILE A 95 20.01 -22.71 -8.67
N GLY A 96 20.05 -21.39 -8.95
CA GLY A 96 20.97 -20.46 -8.29
C GLY A 96 20.72 -20.40 -6.77
N ALA A 97 19.46 -20.35 -6.32
CA ALA A 97 19.11 -20.38 -4.90
C ALA A 97 19.53 -21.69 -4.23
N SER A 98 19.35 -22.83 -4.92
CA SER A 98 19.81 -24.14 -4.42
C SER A 98 21.34 -24.21 -4.30
N TYR A 99 22.05 -23.71 -5.33
CA TYR A 99 23.50 -23.62 -5.31
C TYR A 99 24.00 -22.68 -4.20
N TYR A 100 23.32 -21.56 -4.00
CA TYR A 100 23.63 -20.64 -2.90
C TYR A 100 23.48 -21.32 -1.53
N GLY A 101 22.50 -22.21 -1.36
CA GLY A 101 22.39 -23.07 -0.18
C GLY A 101 23.65 -23.91 0.07
N LEU A 102 24.27 -24.47 -1.01
CA LEU A 102 25.54 -25.19 -0.91
C LEU A 102 26.70 -24.26 -0.50
N VAL A 103 26.75 -23.03 -1.04
CA VAL A 103 27.74 -22.02 -0.65
C VAL A 103 27.64 -21.69 0.83
N LYS A 104 26.42 -21.57 1.38
CA LYS A 104 26.18 -21.31 2.81
C LYS A 104 26.71 -22.41 3.75
N VAL A 105 26.72 -23.64 3.29
CA VAL A 105 27.29 -24.78 4.06
C VAL A 105 28.77 -25.06 3.70
N GLY A 106 29.42 -24.12 3.04
CA GLY A 106 30.85 -24.21 2.68
C GLY A 106 31.15 -25.15 1.49
N ARG A 107 30.14 -25.52 0.69
CA ARG A 107 30.28 -26.41 -0.46
C ARG A 107 29.95 -25.67 -1.76
N GLY A 108 30.86 -24.84 -2.25
CA GLY A 108 30.66 -24.10 -3.49
C GLY A 108 31.49 -22.84 -3.56
N VAL A 109 31.52 -22.23 -4.77
CA VAL A 109 32.22 -20.96 -5.00
C VAL A 109 31.25 -19.82 -4.86
N ARG A 110 31.52 -18.90 -3.92
CA ARG A 110 30.73 -17.68 -3.78
C ARG A 110 31.17 -16.67 -4.85
N VAL A 111 30.19 -16.20 -5.65
CA VAL A 111 30.39 -15.04 -6.50
C VAL A 111 30.16 -13.80 -5.64
N GLY A 112 31.19 -13.01 -5.40
CA GLY A 112 31.09 -11.74 -4.68
C GLY A 112 30.72 -10.63 -5.63
N SER A 113 29.66 -9.89 -5.32
CA SER A 113 29.39 -8.59 -5.92
C SER A 113 29.49 -7.53 -4.84
N GLY A 114 30.12 -6.39 -5.16
CA GLY A 114 30.18 -5.26 -4.24
C GLY A 114 28.97 -4.34 -4.42
N SER A 115 28.63 -3.58 -3.40
CA SER A 115 27.58 -2.57 -3.49
C SER A 115 27.89 -1.56 -4.62
N PRO A 116 27.00 -1.38 -5.61
CA PRO A 116 27.24 -0.43 -6.69
C PRO A 116 27.16 1.03 -6.23
N ARG A 117 26.63 1.26 -5.03
CA ARG A 117 26.43 2.58 -4.44
C ARG A 117 26.92 2.60 -2.99
N ALA A 118 27.35 3.76 -2.54
CA ALA A 118 27.50 4.06 -1.12
C ALA A 118 26.14 4.53 -0.57
N TYR A 119 25.83 4.23 0.70
CA TYR A 119 24.59 4.62 1.37
C TYR A 119 24.91 5.39 2.65
N TYR A 120 24.12 6.43 2.90
CA TYR A 120 24.33 7.36 4.00
C TYR A 120 23.02 7.60 4.75
N LEU A 121 23.14 7.85 6.06
CA LEU A 121 22.05 8.25 6.94
C LEU A 121 22.21 9.73 7.28
N GLY A 122 21.20 10.53 7.01
CA GLY A 122 21.17 11.94 7.38
C GLY A 122 21.20 12.14 8.89
N LEU A 123 22.04 13.07 9.33
CA LEU A 123 22.18 13.48 10.73
C LEU A 123 21.37 14.78 10.91
N GLY A 124 20.14 14.66 11.40
CA GLY A 124 19.27 15.79 11.74
C GLY A 124 19.13 15.96 13.24
N THR A 125 18.89 17.19 13.70
CA THR A 125 18.45 17.45 15.07
C THR A 125 17.03 16.92 15.26
N ALA A 126 16.82 16.09 16.25
CA ALA A 126 15.50 15.56 16.61
C ALA A 126 14.47 16.69 16.70
N GLY A 127 13.41 16.63 15.89
CA GLY A 127 12.24 17.49 16.00
C GLY A 127 12.09 18.63 14.99
N ARG A 128 12.99 18.84 14.03
CA ARG A 128 12.78 19.78 12.91
C ARG A 128 12.70 19.05 11.58
N ALA A 129 11.49 18.96 11.07
CA ALA A 129 11.20 18.48 9.72
C ALA A 129 11.55 19.56 8.66
N GLU A 130 12.22 19.11 7.59
CA GLU A 130 11.99 19.52 6.19
C GLU A 130 12.55 20.84 5.64
N LYS A 131 13.30 21.66 6.30
CA LYS A 131 13.79 22.89 5.60
C LYS A 131 15.30 23.04 5.39
N ASP A 132 16.15 22.14 5.90
CA ASP A 132 17.61 22.29 5.76
C ASP A 132 18.24 21.08 5.05
N THR A 133 17.89 20.82 3.80
CA THR A 133 18.60 19.88 2.93
C THR A 133 19.85 20.48 2.27
N GLU A 134 20.01 21.78 2.29
CA GLU A 134 21.27 22.45 1.88
C GLU A 134 22.15 22.68 3.12
N GLY A 135 23.25 21.90 3.25
CA GLY A 135 24.22 21.99 4.34
C GLY A 135 24.03 20.99 5.49
N GLY A 136 23.12 20.01 5.35
CA GLY A 136 22.98 18.90 6.30
C GLY A 136 24.20 17.97 6.28
N LYS A 137 24.40 17.19 7.39
CA LYS A 137 25.44 16.16 7.47
C LYS A 137 24.84 14.77 7.32
N ALA A 138 25.58 13.86 6.71
CA ALA A 138 25.20 12.46 6.60
C ALA A 138 26.38 11.56 7.00
N ILE A 139 26.06 10.38 7.56
CA ILE A 139 27.06 9.40 7.97
C ILE A 139 27.04 8.21 7.00
N CYS A 140 28.20 7.77 6.56
CA CYS A 140 28.34 6.62 5.68
C CYS A 140 28.00 5.33 6.43
N LEU A 141 27.04 4.57 5.90
CA LEU A 141 26.63 3.26 6.41
C LEU A 141 27.21 2.11 5.60
N ILE A 142 27.26 2.27 4.28
CA ILE A 142 27.73 1.25 3.33
C ILE A 142 28.67 1.94 2.35
N GLU A 143 29.87 1.42 2.24
CA GLU A 143 30.86 1.88 1.26
C GLU A 143 30.53 1.33 -0.14
N ARG A 144 30.87 2.09 -1.17
CA ARG A 144 30.80 1.57 -2.53
C ARG A 144 31.79 0.42 -2.71
N GLY A 145 31.34 -0.70 -3.27
CA GLY A 145 32.15 -1.91 -3.44
C GLY A 145 32.13 -2.87 -2.25
N MET A 146 31.41 -2.53 -1.17
CA MET A 146 31.30 -3.42 -0.02
C MET A 146 30.64 -4.76 -0.37
N HIS A 147 31.20 -5.84 0.12
CA HIS A 147 30.70 -7.18 -0.13
C HIS A 147 29.32 -7.44 0.51
N GLU A 148 28.49 -8.17 -0.21
CA GLU A 148 27.19 -8.64 0.28
C GLU A 148 27.33 -9.54 1.51
N GLY A 149 26.33 -9.46 2.42
CA GLY A 149 26.33 -10.24 3.66
C GLY A 149 27.20 -9.65 4.78
N ALA A 150 27.69 -8.41 4.61
CA ALA A 150 28.40 -7.71 5.66
C ALA A 150 27.42 -7.11 6.68
N ASP A 151 27.59 -7.45 7.95
CA ASP A 151 26.94 -6.79 9.07
C ASP A 151 27.85 -5.70 9.62
N ILE A 152 27.36 -4.47 9.64
CA ILE A 152 28.09 -3.27 9.95
C ILE A 152 27.52 -2.66 11.22
N ARG A 153 28.41 -2.32 12.13
CA ARG A 153 28.11 -1.45 13.25
C ARG A 153 28.85 -0.15 13.03
N VAL A 154 28.11 0.96 13.02
CA VAL A 154 28.77 2.26 12.92
C VAL A 154 29.65 2.44 14.17
N PRO A 155 30.99 2.50 14.03
CA PRO A 155 31.88 2.54 15.18
C PRO A 155 31.79 3.88 15.91
N ASP A 156 31.98 3.86 17.23
CA ASP A 156 32.21 5.00 18.14
C ASP A 156 31.17 6.15 18.11
N ARG A 157 29.97 5.93 17.55
CA ARG A 157 28.94 6.93 17.54
C ARG A 157 27.68 6.46 18.24
N ARG A 158 27.21 7.31 19.15
CA ARG A 158 25.93 7.15 19.85
C ARG A 158 24.96 8.16 19.28
N PHE A 159 23.78 7.70 18.96
CA PHE A 159 22.67 8.54 18.51
C PHE A 159 21.60 8.56 19.59
N GLU A 160 20.87 9.64 19.68
CA GLU A 160 19.67 9.71 20.52
C GLU A 160 18.43 9.66 19.63
N VAL A 161 17.51 8.78 19.95
CA VAL A 161 16.24 8.66 19.25
C VAL A 161 15.12 8.81 20.24
N LEU A 162 14.12 9.63 19.89
CA LEU A 162 12.91 9.78 20.67
C LEU A 162 12.01 8.55 20.50
N ALA A 163 11.88 7.76 21.55
CA ALA A 163 11.01 6.59 21.56
C ALA A 163 9.54 6.97 21.80
N ASN A 164 8.63 6.10 21.35
CA ASN A 164 7.19 6.20 21.48
C ASN A 164 6.54 7.37 20.72
N GLN A 165 7.27 7.97 19.81
CA GLN A 165 6.77 8.94 18.84
C GLN A 165 7.34 8.65 17.45
N PRO A 166 6.72 9.18 16.38
CA PRO A 166 7.23 9.07 15.02
C PRO A 166 8.61 9.69 14.88
N VAL A 167 9.56 8.93 14.34
CA VAL A 167 10.90 9.43 13.99
C VAL A 167 11.13 9.26 12.48
N HIS A 168 11.86 10.21 11.91
CA HIS A 168 12.17 10.27 10.50
C HIS A 168 13.68 10.13 10.32
N PHE A 169 14.09 9.26 9.40
CA PHE A 169 15.48 9.08 9.02
C PHE A 169 15.62 9.33 7.52
N GLN A 170 16.35 10.38 7.14
CA GLN A 170 16.64 10.62 5.74
C GLN A 170 17.79 9.74 5.29
N LEU A 171 17.63 9.03 4.19
CA LEU A 171 18.67 8.26 3.54
C LEU A 171 19.16 8.94 2.27
N PHE A 172 20.41 8.73 1.96
CA PHE A 172 21.01 9.15 0.69
C PHE A 172 21.81 8.00 0.07
N SER A 173 21.99 8.04 -1.25
CA SER A 173 22.88 7.13 -1.97
C SER A 173 23.75 7.89 -2.96
N SER A 174 24.94 7.37 -3.24
CA SER A 174 25.80 7.89 -4.30
C SER A 174 26.43 6.75 -5.09
N SER A 175 26.35 6.85 -6.41
CA SER A 175 27.08 5.99 -7.34
C SER A 175 28.45 6.56 -7.76
N PHE A 176 28.75 7.80 -7.34
CA PHE A 176 29.95 8.53 -7.75
C PHE A 176 31.00 8.57 -6.66
N ARG A 177 30.59 8.72 -5.40
CA ARG A 177 31.52 8.83 -4.27
C ARG A 177 32.21 7.50 -4.03
N SER A 178 33.55 7.55 -4.02
CA SER A 178 34.41 6.42 -3.70
C SER A 178 35.50 6.91 -2.72
N GLY A 179 35.73 6.17 -1.64
CA GLY A 179 36.71 6.54 -0.61
C GLY A 179 36.11 7.05 0.70
N ASP A 180 34.78 7.18 0.79
CA ASP A 180 34.13 7.39 2.08
C ASP A 180 34.04 6.05 2.83
N HIS A 181 34.46 6.04 4.10
CA HIS A 181 34.46 4.85 4.95
C HIS A 181 33.28 4.83 5.92
N ILE A 182 32.93 3.65 6.40
CA ILE A 182 31.86 3.47 7.39
C ILE A 182 32.11 4.36 8.60
N GLY A 183 31.10 5.18 8.96
CA GLY A 183 31.22 6.10 10.09
C GLY A 183 31.73 7.49 9.72
N ASP A 184 32.18 7.72 8.48
CA ASP A 184 32.57 9.05 8.03
C ASP A 184 31.33 9.96 7.95
N VAL A 185 31.50 11.19 8.47
CA VAL A 185 30.48 12.23 8.38
C VAL A 185 30.85 13.17 7.25
N ILE A 186 29.96 13.27 6.30
CA ILE A 186 30.09 14.10 5.11
C ILE A 186 29.01 15.19 5.07
N GLU A 187 29.26 16.25 4.34
CA GLU A 187 28.24 17.24 4.02
C GLU A 187 27.34 16.71 2.88
N VAL A 188 26.05 17.01 2.98
CA VAL A 188 25.10 16.66 1.93
C VAL A 188 25.26 17.65 0.78
N ASP A 189 25.67 17.14 -0.36
CA ASP A 189 25.92 17.87 -1.60
C ASP A 189 25.19 17.24 -2.81
N GLU A 190 25.35 17.82 -3.99
CA GLU A 190 24.75 17.34 -5.24
C GLU A 190 25.19 15.94 -5.69
N THR A 191 26.27 15.40 -5.11
CA THR A 191 26.72 14.01 -5.40
C THR A 191 25.88 12.95 -4.68
N LEU A 192 25.03 13.38 -3.75
CA LEU A 192 24.12 12.53 -2.99
C LEU A 192 22.70 12.61 -3.57
N THR A 193 22.14 11.47 -3.86
CA THR A 193 20.73 11.34 -4.25
C THR A 193 19.91 11.00 -3.01
N ALA A 194 18.94 11.85 -2.66
CA ALA A 194 18.02 11.57 -1.58
C ALA A 194 17.15 10.34 -1.92
N LEU A 195 17.04 9.41 -0.99
CA LEU A 195 16.13 8.28 -1.03
C LEU A 195 14.87 8.61 -0.21
N PRO A 196 13.77 7.87 -0.38
CA PRO A 196 12.60 8.02 0.46
C PRO A 196 12.97 7.95 1.95
N PRO A 197 12.48 8.87 2.79
CA PRO A 197 12.80 8.85 4.21
C PRO A 197 12.19 7.63 4.89
N ILE A 198 12.91 7.06 5.85
CA ILE A 198 12.38 6.02 6.72
C ILE A 198 11.54 6.69 7.80
N ARG A 199 10.26 6.33 7.90
CA ARG A 199 9.35 6.76 8.96
C ARG A 199 9.03 5.55 9.82
N THR A 200 9.26 5.65 11.12
CA THR A 200 9.03 4.54 12.06
C THR A 200 8.71 5.04 13.45
N VAL A 201 8.20 4.15 14.29
CA VAL A 201 8.03 4.40 15.73
C VAL A 201 8.86 3.39 16.50
N ILE A 202 9.81 3.88 17.27
CA ILE A 202 10.62 3.06 18.16
C ILE A 202 9.84 2.91 19.48
N GLN A 203 9.29 1.73 19.74
CA GLN A 203 8.55 1.46 20.97
C GLN A 203 9.51 1.06 22.09
N PHE A 204 9.46 1.77 23.23
CA PHE A 204 10.31 1.50 24.37
C PHE A 204 9.57 1.66 25.71
N GLY A 205 9.71 0.65 26.58
CA GLY A 205 9.11 0.65 27.91
C GLY A 205 7.59 0.31 27.94
N LYS A 206 7.06 0.07 29.14
CA LYS A 206 5.65 -0.28 29.38
C LYS A 206 4.69 0.93 29.41
N LYS A 207 5.22 2.13 29.58
CA LYS A 207 4.44 3.39 29.60
C LYS A 207 4.83 4.19 28.35
N ALA A 208 3.85 4.57 27.56
CA ALA A 208 4.03 5.34 26.32
C ALA A 208 4.41 6.82 26.61
N ARG A 209 5.48 7.05 27.36
CA ARG A 209 6.05 8.39 27.54
C ARG A 209 7.16 8.61 26.53
N GLU A 210 7.22 9.79 25.98
CA GLU A 210 8.34 10.23 25.16
C GLU A 210 9.62 10.13 25.98
N THR A 211 10.60 9.42 25.47
CA THR A 211 11.87 9.21 26.17
C THR A 211 12.98 9.17 25.12
N ALA A 212 13.98 10.01 25.29
CA ALA A 212 15.19 9.93 24.49
C ALA A 212 15.98 8.69 24.94
N ILE A 213 16.29 7.82 24.00
CA ILE A 213 17.08 6.62 24.25
C ILE A 213 18.35 6.64 23.41
N PRO A 214 19.52 6.33 24.00
CA PRO A 214 20.74 6.19 23.27
C PRO A 214 20.68 4.88 22.45
N VAL A 215 20.96 5.01 21.15
CA VAL A 215 20.99 3.89 20.21
C VAL A 215 22.28 3.87 19.41
N GLN A 216 22.64 2.68 18.94
CA GLN A 216 23.65 2.46 17.93
C GLN A 216 22.98 2.09 16.62
N VAL A 217 23.42 2.66 15.51
CA VAL A 217 22.94 2.30 14.16
C VAL A 217 23.76 1.12 13.67
N GLU A 218 23.04 0.09 13.23
CA GLU A 218 23.58 -1.08 12.57
C GLU A 218 23.03 -1.11 11.14
N ALA A 219 23.84 -1.52 10.17
CA ALA A 219 23.43 -1.72 8.80
C ALA A 219 23.88 -3.09 8.31
N SER A 220 23.16 -3.68 7.37
CA SER A 220 23.58 -4.89 6.68
C SER A 220 23.28 -4.74 5.20
N TYR A 221 24.27 -5.00 4.39
CA TYR A 221 24.08 -5.15 2.96
C TYR A 221 23.79 -6.62 2.70
N THR A 222 22.53 -6.93 2.46
CA THR A 222 22.09 -8.31 2.37
C THR A 222 22.61 -9.00 1.11
N GLU A 223 22.60 -10.31 1.12
CA GLU A 223 22.99 -11.17 0.00
C GLU A 223 22.11 -11.03 -1.24
N MET A 224 20.95 -10.39 -1.08
CA MET A 224 20.03 -10.04 -2.19
C MET A 224 20.26 -8.62 -2.71
N GLY A 225 21.35 -7.95 -2.28
CA GLY A 225 21.66 -6.58 -2.69
C GLY A 225 20.74 -5.52 -2.07
N THR A 226 20.05 -5.84 -0.97
CA THR A 226 19.17 -4.90 -0.27
C THR A 226 19.84 -4.36 0.99
N LEU A 227 19.56 -3.09 1.31
CA LEU A 227 20.02 -2.45 2.53
C LEU A 227 19.03 -2.72 3.66
N ALA A 228 19.50 -3.25 4.78
CA ALA A 228 18.74 -3.37 6.01
C ALA A 228 19.41 -2.54 7.10
N ILE A 229 18.64 -1.73 7.83
CA ILE A 229 19.14 -0.83 8.87
C ILE A 229 18.40 -1.14 10.17
N TRP A 230 19.12 -1.08 11.29
CA TRP A 230 18.55 -1.25 12.63
C TRP A 230 19.04 -0.16 13.58
N CYS A 231 18.21 0.18 14.56
CA CYS A 231 18.61 0.87 15.76
C CYS A 231 18.67 -0.14 16.90
N ARG A 232 19.81 -0.23 17.56
CA ARG A 232 20.01 -1.06 18.75
C ARG A 232 20.07 -0.17 19.98
N SER A 233 19.28 -0.50 21.00
CA SER A 233 19.35 0.21 22.28
C SER A 233 20.69 -0.04 22.97
N LEU A 234 21.26 1.01 23.55
CA LEU A 234 22.43 0.88 24.44
C LEU A 234 22.04 0.63 25.89
N LEU A 235 20.73 0.70 26.22
CA LEU A 235 20.22 0.49 27.58
C LEU A 235 19.62 -0.90 27.78
N THR A 236 19.20 -1.55 26.70
CA THR A 236 18.50 -2.85 26.73
C THR A 236 18.86 -3.69 25.51
N GLU A 237 18.45 -4.94 25.50
CA GLU A 237 18.66 -5.86 24.35
C GLU A 237 17.74 -5.58 23.15
N HIS A 238 16.95 -4.51 23.18
CA HIS A 238 16.03 -4.20 22.09
C HIS A 238 16.76 -3.75 20.82
N ARG A 239 16.29 -4.28 19.68
CA ARG A 239 16.77 -3.96 18.34
C ARG A 239 15.58 -3.72 17.45
N TRP A 240 15.49 -2.54 16.82
CA TRP A 240 14.38 -2.14 15.94
C TRP A 240 14.88 -2.10 14.50
N ARG A 241 14.18 -2.77 13.61
CA ARG A 241 14.45 -2.70 12.18
C ARG A 241 13.83 -1.44 11.62
N LEU A 242 14.62 -0.64 10.92
CA LEU A 242 14.15 0.49 10.16
C LEU A 242 13.74 -0.03 8.78
N GLN A 243 12.44 0.02 8.48
CA GLN A 243 11.93 -0.42 7.19
C GLN A 243 11.71 0.80 6.30
N PHE A 244 12.15 0.73 5.05
CA PHE A 244 11.86 1.72 4.03
C PHE A 244 11.11 1.06 2.87
N GLN A 245 10.14 1.78 2.34
CA GLN A 245 9.38 1.34 1.17
C GLN A 245 10.06 1.93 -0.07
N LEU A 246 10.79 1.10 -0.80
CA LEU A 246 11.44 1.49 -2.05
C LEU A 246 10.44 1.84 -3.17
N ARG A 247 9.16 1.46 -3.02
CA ARG A 247 8.15 1.60 -4.06
C ARG A 247 7.55 3.00 -4.23
N GLU A 248 7.67 3.90 -3.24
CA GLU A 248 7.09 5.25 -3.36
C GLU A 248 7.90 6.23 -4.22
N ALA A 249 9.19 5.99 -4.44
CA ALA A 249 10.05 6.92 -5.17
C ALA A 249 10.00 6.77 -6.70
N GLU A 250 9.56 5.62 -7.24
CA GLU A 250 9.48 5.41 -8.69
C GLU A 250 8.07 5.62 -9.26
N ALA A 251 7.06 5.69 -8.42
CA ALA A 251 5.67 5.99 -8.79
C ALA A 251 5.32 7.48 -8.70
N ALA A 252 6.29 8.37 -8.53
CA ALA A 252 6.09 9.78 -8.81
C ALA A 252 6.03 9.99 -10.34
N VAL A 253 4.98 9.47 -10.97
CA VAL A 253 4.38 10.18 -12.09
C VAL A 253 4.14 11.59 -11.54
N PRO A 254 4.57 12.66 -12.22
CA PRO A 254 4.16 13.99 -11.83
C PRO A 254 2.63 14.01 -11.97
N VAL A 255 1.94 13.72 -10.88
CA VAL A 255 0.54 14.08 -10.74
C VAL A 255 0.58 15.59 -10.70
N ALA A 256 0.17 16.17 -11.80
CA ALA A 256 -0.06 17.59 -11.89
C ALA A 256 -0.82 18.01 -10.62
N ASP A 257 -0.29 19.04 -9.95
CA ASP A 257 -0.96 19.72 -8.84
C ASP A 257 -1.10 18.97 -7.49
N HIS A 258 -0.01 18.45 -6.95
CA HIS A 258 0.11 18.45 -5.49
C HIS A 258 0.38 19.89 -5.06
N ALA A 259 -0.68 20.67 -4.91
CA ALA A 259 -0.58 21.96 -4.29
C ALA A 259 -0.02 21.75 -2.87
N PHE A 260 1.25 22.06 -2.68
CA PHE A 260 1.86 22.15 -1.37
C PHE A 260 1.01 23.15 -0.56
N LEU A 261 0.33 22.65 0.47
CA LEU A 261 -0.30 23.55 1.42
C LEU A 261 0.82 24.18 2.24
N GLU A 262 0.79 25.50 2.36
CA GLU A 262 1.73 26.21 3.22
C GLU A 262 1.63 25.68 4.66
N GLU A 263 2.74 25.46 5.32
CA GLU A 263 2.78 24.93 6.69
C GLU A 263 1.95 25.77 7.65
N SER A 264 1.95 27.11 7.49
CA SER A 264 1.13 28.03 8.25
C SER A 264 -0.38 27.74 8.17
N VAL A 265 -0.86 27.29 6.99
CA VAL A 265 -2.26 26.92 6.76
C VAL A 265 -2.57 25.62 7.49
N VAL A 266 -1.66 24.63 7.42
CA VAL A 266 -1.82 23.35 8.10
C VAL A 266 -1.78 23.51 9.62
N GLU A 267 -0.85 24.30 10.14
CA GLU A 267 -0.78 24.64 11.59
C GLU A 267 -2.04 25.35 12.07
N GLY A 268 -2.56 26.28 11.25
CA GLY A 268 -3.83 26.93 11.54
C GLY A 268 -4.99 25.93 11.64
N ALA A 269 -5.10 25.00 10.69
CA ALA A 269 -6.11 23.94 10.69
C ALA A 269 -5.98 23.01 11.91
N LEU A 270 -4.75 22.61 12.27
CA LEU A 270 -4.47 21.82 13.48
C LEU A 270 -4.90 22.55 14.76
N ARG A 271 -4.68 23.87 14.82
CA ARG A 271 -5.13 24.71 15.95
C ARG A 271 -6.66 24.70 16.06
N VAL A 272 -7.38 24.86 14.96
CA VAL A 272 -8.86 24.80 14.94
C VAL A 272 -9.37 23.44 15.42
N ILE A 273 -8.73 22.34 15.02
CA ILE A 273 -9.05 21.00 15.54
C ILE A 273 -8.80 20.94 17.04
N GLY A 274 -7.63 21.38 17.52
CA GLY A 274 -7.30 21.41 18.93
C GLY A 274 -8.31 22.22 19.75
N GLU A 275 -8.62 23.45 19.35
CA GLU A 275 -9.59 24.31 20.02
C GLU A 275 -10.99 23.69 20.09
N THR A 276 -11.42 22.97 19.04
CA THR A 276 -12.71 22.28 19.01
C THR A 276 -12.76 21.15 20.04
N PHE A 277 -11.68 20.38 20.15
CA PHE A 277 -11.67 19.13 20.93
C PHE A 277 -11.03 19.26 22.33
N THR A 278 -10.26 20.31 22.65
CA THR A 278 -9.69 20.51 24.00
C THR A 278 -10.65 21.17 24.99
N GLY A 279 -11.75 21.76 24.51
CA GLY A 279 -12.78 22.33 25.41
C GLY A 279 -12.49 23.71 25.96
N THR A 280 -11.56 24.43 25.34
CA THR A 280 -11.22 25.82 25.75
C THR A 280 -12.33 26.84 25.46
N GLY A 281 -13.40 26.41 24.75
CA GLY A 281 -14.51 27.29 24.36
C GLY A 281 -14.20 28.26 23.22
N GLN A 282 -13.00 28.23 22.68
CA GLN A 282 -12.56 29.13 21.61
C GLN A 282 -12.75 28.53 20.20
N GLY A 283 -12.96 27.21 20.09
CA GLY A 283 -13.14 26.53 18.81
C GLY A 283 -14.57 26.60 18.28
N PRO A 284 -14.75 26.26 16.97
CA PRO A 284 -16.08 26.20 16.36
C PRO A 284 -16.94 25.09 16.95
N ALA A 285 -18.26 25.19 16.75
CA ALA A 285 -19.17 24.10 17.04
C ALA A 285 -18.78 22.87 16.17
N PRO A 286 -18.85 21.62 16.71
CA PRO A 286 -18.41 20.42 16.02
C PRO A 286 -19.00 20.25 14.60
N GLU A 287 -20.24 20.68 14.39
CA GLU A 287 -20.92 20.60 13.09
C GLU A 287 -20.29 21.50 12.02
N ARG A 288 -19.70 22.63 12.43
CA ARG A 288 -19.06 23.60 11.53
C ARG A 288 -17.60 23.33 11.27
N LEU A 289 -16.98 22.42 12.03
CA LEU A 289 -15.54 22.17 11.97
C LEU A 289 -15.04 21.88 10.54
N VAL A 290 -15.65 20.92 9.84
CA VAL A 290 -15.20 20.54 8.49
C VAL A 290 -15.26 21.72 7.53
N LYS A 291 -16.34 22.52 7.57
CA LYS A 291 -16.51 23.68 6.72
C LYS A 291 -15.42 24.73 7.00
N MET A 292 -15.10 24.99 8.26
CA MET A 292 -14.02 25.91 8.63
C MET A 292 -12.65 25.40 8.18
N LEU A 293 -12.41 24.11 8.27
CA LEU A 293 -11.17 23.52 7.75
C LEU A 293 -11.08 23.67 6.22
N GLU A 294 -12.18 23.46 5.49
CA GLU A 294 -12.24 23.68 4.04
C GLU A 294 -12.00 25.15 3.66
N GLU A 295 -12.60 26.08 4.39
CA GLU A 295 -12.40 27.52 4.20
C GLU A 295 -10.95 27.93 4.48
N GLN A 296 -10.32 27.39 5.52
CA GLN A 296 -8.95 27.71 5.89
C GLN A 296 -7.92 27.10 4.93
N ILE A 297 -8.15 25.87 4.48
CA ILE A 297 -7.29 25.15 3.53
C ILE A 297 -7.51 25.66 2.10
N GLY A 298 -8.67 26.27 1.81
CA GLY A 298 -9.06 26.71 0.48
C GLY A 298 -9.42 25.58 -0.49
N LYS A 299 -9.64 24.35 0.01
CA LYS A 299 -9.98 23.16 -0.77
C LYS A 299 -11.04 22.32 -0.06
N SER A 300 -11.90 21.68 -0.87
CA SER A 300 -12.80 20.63 -0.36
C SER A 300 -12.02 19.50 0.31
N LYS A 301 -12.58 18.92 1.37
CA LYS A 301 -11.98 17.84 2.16
C LYS A 301 -11.51 16.64 1.32
N ASP A 302 -12.17 16.36 0.19
CA ASP A 302 -11.84 15.24 -0.68
C ASP A 302 -10.53 15.47 -1.46
N LEU A 303 -10.07 16.73 -1.52
CA LEU A 303 -8.81 17.14 -2.14
C LEU A 303 -7.68 17.38 -1.13
N TRP A 304 -7.89 17.06 0.16
CA TRP A 304 -6.84 17.22 1.15
C TRP A 304 -5.74 16.17 0.96
N PRO A 305 -4.46 16.59 0.95
CA PRO A 305 -3.33 15.67 0.80
C PRO A 305 -3.27 14.62 1.92
N LEU A 306 -2.82 13.41 1.61
CA LEU A 306 -2.67 12.32 2.58
C LEU A 306 -1.87 12.73 3.81
N SER A 307 -0.74 13.40 3.62
CA SER A 307 0.12 13.88 4.71
C SER A 307 -0.61 14.81 5.67
N VAL A 308 -1.48 15.68 5.16
CA VAL A 308 -2.27 16.63 5.96
C VAL A 308 -3.35 15.93 6.76
N ILE A 309 -4.14 15.04 6.12
CA ILE A 309 -5.20 14.33 6.84
C ILE A 309 -4.64 13.37 7.90
N ARG A 310 -3.44 12.81 7.70
CA ARG A 310 -2.78 12.01 8.73
C ARG A 310 -2.35 12.85 9.95
N ARG A 311 -1.88 14.08 9.73
CA ARG A 311 -1.63 15.03 10.83
C ARG A 311 -2.92 15.40 11.57
N PHE A 312 -4.04 15.54 10.87
CA PHE A 312 -5.34 15.76 11.53
C PHE A 312 -5.77 14.55 12.35
N ALA A 313 -5.55 13.34 11.85
CA ALA A 313 -5.78 12.11 12.60
C ALA A 313 -4.95 12.07 13.89
N ASP A 314 -3.66 12.42 13.80
CA ASP A 314 -2.76 12.45 14.96
C ASP A 314 -3.28 13.45 16.01
N ALA A 315 -3.64 14.68 15.61
CA ALA A 315 -4.21 15.70 16.51
C ALA A 315 -5.52 15.25 17.18
N LEU A 316 -6.40 14.55 16.44
CA LEU A 316 -7.62 13.97 17.00
C LEU A 316 -7.32 12.85 18.01
N MET A 317 -6.34 12.00 17.72
CA MET A 317 -5.94 10.91 18.62
C MET A 317 -5.22 11.38 19.89
N ASP A 318 -4.73 12.61 19.91
CA ASP A 318 -4.16 13.23 21.11
C ASP A 318 -5.25 13.77 22.06
N CYS A 319 -6.50 13.88 21.59
CA CYS A 319 -7.67 14.31 22.37
C CYS A 319 -8.76 13.23 22.43
N PRO A 320 -8.49 11.97 22.84
CA PRO A 320 -9.47 10.89 22.81
C PRO A 320 -10.62 11.09 23.80
N ASP A 321 -10.35 11.78 24.92
CA ASP A 321 -11.33 12.03 25.99
C ASP A 321 -12.28 13.18 25.65
N ALA A 322 -12.03 13.92 24.56
CA ALA A 322 -12.98 14.91 24.04
C ALA A 322 -14.37 14.32 23.77
N ARG A 323 -14.44 13.05 23.44
CA ARG A 323 -15.69 12.31 23.19
C ARG A 323 -16.63 12.27 24.39
N GLU A 324 -16.12 12.40 25.61
CA GLU A 324 -16.91 12.36 26.84
C GLU A 324 -17.77 13.62 27.02
N ARG A 325 -17.44 14.71 26.32
CA ARG A 325 -18.08 16.03 26.52
C ARG A 325 -19.52 16.11 26.03
N SER A 326 -19.80 15.58 24.85
CA SER A 326 -21.17 15.51 24.32
C SER A 326 -21.26 14.53 23.14
N SER A 327 -22.47 14.16 22.78
CA SER A 327 -22.78 13.30 21.63
C SER A 327 -22.39 13.91 20.28
N GLU A 328 -22.52 15.24 20.14
CA GLU A 328 -22.16 15.99 18.93
C GLU A 328 -20.63 15.99 18.76
N VAL A 329 -19.89 16.20 19.85
CA VAL A 329 -18.42 16.12 19.85
C VAL A 329 -17.97 14.71 19.50
N GLU A 330 -18.54 13.68 20.13
CA GLU A 330 -18.20 12.29 19.82
C GLU A 330 -18.50 11.92 18.38
N SER A 331 -19.70 12.24 17.87
CA SER A 331 -20.08 11.96 16.48
C SER A 331 -19.12 12.62 15.49
N ARG A 332 -18.78 13.89 15.70
CA ARG A 332 -17.84 14.61 14.83
C ARG A 332 -16.43 14.05 14.91
N TRP A 333 -15.96 13.73 16.10
CA TRP A 333 -14.64 13.14 16.32
C TRP A 333 -14.51 11.80 15.60
N LEU A 334 -15.49 10.90 15.76
CA LEU A 334 -15.51 9.60 15.07
C LEU A 334 -15.54 9.75 13.55
N ASN A 335 -16.40 10.64 13.05
CA ASN A 335 -16.53 10.91 11.61
C ASN A 335 -15.22 11.42 11.01
N LEU A 336 -14.64 12.47 11.62
CA LEU A 336 -13.42 13.10 11.09
C LEU A 336 -12.21 12.18 11.21
N LEU A 337 -12.06 11.46 12.34
CA LEU A 337 -10.98 10.50 12.51
C LEU A 337 -11.02 9.38 11.46
N GLY A 338 -12.21 8.79 11.25
CA GLY A 338 -12.39 7.78 10.21
C GLY A 338 -12.07 8.32 8.82
N PHE A 339 -12.51 9.53 8.50
CA PHE A 339 -12.19 10.20 7.24
C PHE A 339 -10.69 10.41 7.07
N CYS A 340 -10.00 10.87 8.10
CA CYS A 340 -8.57 11.15 8.06
C CYS A 340 -7.69 9.90 8.04
N LEU A 341 -8.19 8.75 8.48
CA LEU A 341 -7.44 7.48 8.50
C LEU A 341 -7.77 6.53 7.35
N ARG A 342 -8.80 6.84 6.52
CA ARG A 342 -9.17 5.95 5.40
C ARG A 342 -8.00 5.80 4.41
N PRO A 343 -7.81 4.64 3.79
CA PRO A 343 -8.48 3.34 3.98
C PRO A 343 -7.90 2.48 5.12
N GLY A 344 -7.08 3.05 6.00
CA GLY A 344 -6.37 2.39 7.09
C GLY A 344 -4.93 2.01 6.76
N PHE A 345 -4.45 2.40 5.58
CA PHE A 345 -3.06 2.24 5.13
C PHE A 345 -2.73 3.35 4.12
N GLY A 346 -1.45 3.43 3.71
CA GLY A 346 -0.94 4.41 2.73
C GLY A 346 0.12 5.34 3.31
N ASP A 347 0.20 5.46 4.64
CA ASP A 347 1.29 6.15 5.32
C ASP A 347 2.06 5.15 6.21
N ALA A 348 3.37 5.33 6.32
CA ALA A 348 4.24 4.41 7.06
C ALA A 348 3.87 4.24 8.55
N LEU A 349 3.15 5.19 9.13
CA LEU A 349 2.72 5.18 10.54
C LEU A 349 1.28 4.69 10.74
N ASP A 350 0.58 4.32 9.68
CA ASP A 350 -0.83 3.94 9.77
C ASP A 350 -1.04 2.69 10.64
N GLU A 351 -0.13 1.72 10.59
CA GLU A 351 -0.20 0.56 11.48
C GLU A 351 -0.17 0.97 12.97
N HIS A 352 0.71 1.91 13.33
CA HIS A 352 0.78 2.44 14.69
C HIS A 352 -0.49 3.20 15.07
N ARG A 353 -1.03 4.05 14.16
CA ARG A 353 -2.29 4.77 14.37
C ARG A 353 -3.45 3.80 14.61
N LEU A 354 -3.53 2.74 13.82
CA LEU A 354 -4.56 1.72 13.96
C LEU A 354 -4.45 0.94 15.28
N GLN A 355 -3.24 0.61 15.72
CA GLN A 355 -3.04 0.00 17.05
C GLN A 355 -3.50 0.93 18.18
N LYS A 356 -3.26 2.25 18.04
CA LYS A 356 -3.69 3.26 19.01
C LYS A 356 -5.22 3.36 19.06
N ILE A 357 -5.89 3.47 17.90
CA ILE A 357 -7.36 3.57 17.85
C ILE A 357 -8.06 2.23 18.18
N TRP A 358 -7.42 1.09 17.97
CA TRP A 358 -8.01 -0.20 18.33
C TRP A 358 -8.29 -0.32 19.82
N ARG A 359 -7.56 0.42 20.66
CA ARG A 359 -7.84 0.51 22.10
C ARG A 359 -9.21 1.13 22.37
N LEU A 360 -9.67 2.03 21.48
CA LEU A 360 -11.01 2.64 21.57
C LEU A 360 -12.10 1.62 21.21
N TYR A 361 -11.82 0.66 20.32
CA TYR A 361 -12.78 -0.38 19.96
C TYR A 361 -13.29 -1.12 21.19
N ASN A 362 -12.40 -1.46 22.11
CA ASN A 362 -12.75 -2.16 23.34
C ASN A 362 -13.56 -1.32 24.34
N ARG A 363 -13.45 0.02 24.26
CA ARG A 363 -14.26 0.95 25.09
C ARG A 363 -15.64 1.18 24.49
N GLY A 364 -15.79 1.07 23.20
CA GLY A 364 -17.03 1.33 22.47
C GLY A 364 -17.38 2.82 22.34
N PRO A 365 -18.53 3.11 21.73
CA PRO A 365 -19.11 4.45 21.71
C PRO A 365 -19.67 4.83 23.09
N LEU A 366 -19.54 6.11 23.46
CA LEU A 366 -19.89 6.60 24.81
C LEU A 366 -21.38 7.04 24.87
N HIS A 367 -21.81 7.87 23.95
CA HIS A 367 -23.18 8.42 23.92
C HIS A 367 -24.13 7.54 23.07
N THR A 368 -24.27 6.26 23.46
CA THR A 368 -25.00 5.25 22.69
C THR A 368 -26.51 5.52 22.49
N ASN A 369 -27.08 6.42 23.28
CA ASN A 369 -28.49 6.83 23.17
C ASN A 369 -28.72 7.88 22.06
N HIS A 370 -27.65 8.54 21.58
CA HIS A 370 -27.74 9.50 20.50
C HIS A 370 -27.79 8.81 19.13
N PRO A 371 -28.73 9.17 18.24
CA PRO A 371 -28.97 8.42 17.01
C PRO A 371 -27.81 8.45 16.00
N GLN A 372 -26.91 9.42 16.07
CA GLN A 372 -25.77 9.54 15.15
C GLN A 372 -24.50 8.85 15.64
N VAL A 373 -24.31 8.67 16.95
CA VAL A 373 -23.03 8.15 17.50
C VAL A 373 -22.74 6.72 17.03
N ARG A 374 -23.71 5.82 17.08
CA ARG A 374 -23.52 4.43 16.68
C ARG A 374 -23.30 4.25 15.16
N PRO A 375 -24.04 4.96 14.27
CA PRO A 375 -23.71 4.98 12.85
C PRO A 375 -22.29 5.48 12.58
N GLU A 376 -21.84 6.58 13.20
CA GLU A 376 -20.49 7.11 13.02
C GLU A 376 -19.41 6.17 13.57
N TRP A 377 -19.71 5.42 14.63
CA TRP A 377 -18.86 4.35 15.12
C TRP A 377 -18.59 3.29 14.05
N TRP A 378 -19.65 2.78 13.40
CA TRP A 378 -19.49 1.78 12.34
C TRP A 378 -18.87 2.38 11.08
N CYS A 379 -19.15 3.64 10.77
CA CYS A 379 -18.52 4.37 9.67
C CYS A 379 -17.00 4.49 9.87
N LEU A 380 -16.52 4.79 11.08
CA LEU A 380 -15.08 4.80 11.41
C LEU A 380 -14.45 3.44 11.06
N TRP A 381 -15.01 2.34 11.57
CA TRP A 381 -14.44 1.00 11.35
C TRP A 381 -14.53 0.55 9.90
N ARG A 382 -15.58 0.93 9.19
CA ARG A 382 -15.69 0.75 7.74
C ARG A 382 -14.52 1.41 7.00
N ARG A 383 -14.25 2.66 7.32
CA ARG A 383 -13.23 3.48 6.67
C ARG A 383 -11.81 2.98 6.89
N VAL A 384 -11.52 2.40 8.03
CA VAL A 384 -10.18 1.91 8.36
C VAL A 384 -10.00 0.40 8.19
N ALA A 385 -11.00 -0.28 7.65
CA ALA A 385 -11.03 -1.74 7.55
C ALA A 385 -9.82 -2.34 6.82
N GLY A 386 -9.29 -1.64 5.79
CA GLY A 386 -8.14 -2.10 5.02
C GLY A 386 -6.86 -2.26 5.82
N GLY A 387 -6.68 -1.47 6.88
CA GLY A 387 -5.52 -1.57 7.76
C GLY A 387 -5.71 -2.49 8.97
N LEU A 388 -6.93 -2.98 9.23
CA LEU A 388 -7.18 -3.89 10.34
C LEU A 388 -6.60 -5.28 10.07
N SER A 389 -5.97 -5.87 11.08
CA SER A 389 -5.46 -7.24 11.04
C SER A 389 -6.60 -8.27 10.93
N VAL A 390 -6.27 -9.51 10.55
CA VAL A 390 -7.24 -10.63 10.50
C VAL A 390 -7.94 -10.83 11.85
N ALA A 391 -7.20 -10.72 12.97
CA ALA A 391 -7.77 -10.88 14.30
C ALA A 391 -8.77 -9.77 14.64
N GLN A 392 -8.44 -8.52 14.29
CA GLN A 392 -9.31 -7.37 14.50
C GLN A 392 -10.58 -7.46 13.65
N GLN A 393 -10.46 -7.82 12.36
CA GLN A 393 -11.64 -8.01 11.51
C GLN A 393 -12.53 -9.16 12.00
N ARG A 394 -11.94 -10.25 12.52
CA ARG A 394 -12.71 -11.34 13.17
C ARG A 394 -13.46 -10.87 14.40
N GLN A 395 -12.85 -10.02 15.23
CA GLN A 395 -13.53 -9.45 16.39
C GLN A 395 -14.74 -8.60 15.96
N VAL A 396 -14.56 -7.74 14.96
CA VAL A 396 -15.68 -6.97 14.37
C VAL A 396 -16.79 -7.91 13.87
N GLY A 397 -16.43 -9.00 13.20
CA GLY A 397 -17.39 -10.02 12.74
C GLY A 397 -18.16 -10.71 13.87
N ILE A 398 -17.50 -10.98 14.99
CA ILE A 398 -18.15 -11.56 16.19
C ILE A 398 -19.16 -10.57 16.78
N ASP A 399 -18.78 -9.31 16.93
CA ASP A 399 -19.64 -8.27 17.49
C ASP A 399 -20.82 -7.97 16.55
N PHE A 400 -20.58 -7.97 15.23
CA PHE A 400 -21.61 -7.91 14.22
C PHE A 400 -22.64 -9.05 14.38
N ALA A 401 -22.13 -10.29 14.53
CA ALA A 401 -22.98 -11.46 14.72
C ALA A 401 -23.88 -11.33 15.96
N ALA A 402 -23.34 -10.80 17.05
CA ALA A 402 -24.09 -10.59 18.28
C ALA A 402 -25.22 -9.56 18.12
N LEU A 403 -25.06 -8.57 17.24
CA LEU A 403 -26.07 -7.54 16.98
C LEU A 403 -27.14 -7.98 15.96
N VAL A 404 -26.72 -8.64 14.88
CA VAL A 404 -27.63 -8.99 13.77
C VAL A 404 -28.35 -10.32 14.03
N ARG A 405 -27.65 -11.29 14.66
CA ARG A 405 -28.19 -12.62 14.95
C ARG A 405 -27.85 -13.09 16.37
N PRO A 406 -28.42 -12.46 17.40
CA PRO A 406 -28.14 -12.85 18.77
C PRO A 406 -28.58 -14.29 19.03
N LYS A 407 -27.85 -15.00 19.88
CA LYS A 407 -28.11 -16.41 20.22
C LYS A 407 -29.49 -16.63 20.85
N LYS A 408 -30.02 -15.62 21.54
CA LYS A 408 -31.35 -15.67 22.18
C LYS A 408 -32.26 -14.64 21.53
N LYS A 409 -33.44 -15.05 21.06
CA LYS A 409 -34.45 -14.14 20.45
C LYS A 409 -34.81 -12.94 21.34
N LYS A 410 -34.79 -13.10 22.66
CA LYS A 410 -35.05 -11.99 23.61
C LYS A 410 -33.99 -10.88 23.58
N ASP A 411 -32.79 -11.17 23.08
CA ASP A 411 -31.71 -10.22 22.99
C ASP A 411 -31.71 -9.49 21.62
N GLN A 412 -32.64 -9.85 20.74
CA GLN A 412 -32.79 -9.23 19.42
C GLN A 412 -33.40 -7.84 19.57
N LYS A 413 -32.53 -6.84 19.63
CA LYS A 413 -32.96 -5.42 19.59
C LYS A 413 -33.13 -4.98 18.15
N LYS A 414 -34.21 -4.24 17.87
CA LYS A 414 -34.38 -3.58 16.58
C LYS A 414 -33.38 -2.44 16.50
N LEU A 415 -32.38 -2.59 15.64
CA LEU A 415 -31.39 -1.52 15.39
C LEU A 415 -32.07 -0.36 14.63
N PRO A 416 -31.67 0.90 14.92
CA PRO A 416 -32.06 2.03 14.11
C PRO A 416 -31.66 1.83 12.64
N PRO A 417 -32.47 2.26 11.66
CA PRO A 417 -32.21 1.98 10.24
C PRO A 417 -30.86 2.46 9.74
N GLN A 418 -30.36 3.59 10.25
CA GLN A 418 -29.08 4.13 9.85
C GLN A 418 -27.91 3.31 10.46
N GLU A 419 -28.02 2.94 11.73
CA GLU A 419 -27.03 2.08 12.38
C GLU A 419 -26.96 0.70 11.69
N HIS A 420 -28.13 0.10 11.40
CA HIS A 420 -28.18 -1.18 10.69
C HIS A 420 -27.50 -1.11 9.31
N LEU A 421 -27.67 0.01 8.61
CA LEU A 421 -27.04 0.21 7.31
C LEU A 421 -25.52 0.31 7.43
N GLU A 422 -25.00 1.21 8.28
CA GLU A 422 -23.55 1.39 8.46
C GLU A 422 -22.88 0.13 9.01
N LEU A 423 -23.57 -0.63 9.84
CA LEU A 423 -23.10 -1.91 10.35
C LEU A 423 -22.86 -2.92 9.21
N TRP A 424 -23.81 -3.06 8.26
CA TRP A 424 -23.63 -3.92 7.09
C TRP A 424 -22.53 -3.41 6.16
N MET A 425 -22.45 -2.10 5.95
CA MET A 425 -21.39 -1.50 5.15
C MET A 425 -20.01 -1.69 5.80
N ALA A 426 -19.92 -1.65 7.13
CA ALA A 426 -18.69 -1.93 7.85
C ALA A 426 -18.25 -3.39 7.69
N LEU A 427 -19.19 -4.34 7.85
CA LEU A 427 -18.91 -5.76 7.64
C LEU A 427 -18.45 -6.06 6.21
N ALA A 428 -19.10 -5.43 5.22
CA ALA A 428 -18.78 -5.60 3.80
C ALA A 428 -17.33 -5.22 3.45
N ASN A 429 -16.74 -4.30 4.22
CA ASN A 429 -15.34 -3.92 4.08
C ASN A 429 -14.36 -4.83 4.84
N MET A 430 -14.82 -5.84 5.60
CA MET A 430 -13.94 -6.77 6.33
C MET A 430 -13.48 -7.92 5.40
N GLU A 431 -12.66 -7.62 4.41
CA GLU A 431 -12.29 -8.57 3.35
C GLU A 431 -11.44 -9.75 3.84
N ARG A 432 -10.73 -9.59 4.99
CA ARG A 432 -9.91 -10.65 5.58
C ARG A 432 -10.69 -11.67 6.41
N LEU A 433 -12.03 -11.53 6.49
CA LEU A 433 -12.88 -12.55 7.10
C LEU A 433 -12.83 -13.87 6.30
N PRO A 434 -12.98 -15.02 6.97
CA PRO A 434 -13.09 -16.32 6.29
C PRO A 434 -14.19 -16.32 5.22
N ALA A 435 -13.94 -17.01 4.10
CA ALA A 435 -14.92 -17.12 3.00
C ALA A 435 -16.27 -17.69 3.47
N ALA A 436 -16.26 -18.66 4.39
CA ALA A 436 -17.48 -19.24 4.95
C ALA A 436 -18.31 -18.23 5.76
N ASP A 437 -17.66 -17.33 6.52
CA ASP A 437 -18.35 -16.28 7.26
C ASP A 437 -18.96 -15.26 6.28
N LYS A 438 -18.22 -14.86 5.26
CA LYS A 438 -18.73 -13.96 4.23
C LYS A 438 -19.90 -14.56 3.44
N GLU A 439 -19.83 -15.85 3.10
CA GLU A 439 -20.95 -16.57 2.47
C GLU A 439 -22.21 -16.54 3.34
N LEU A 440 -22.06 -16.85 4.62
CA LEU A 440 -23.17 -16.82 5.58
C LEU A 440 -23.81 -15.42 5.64
N TRP A 441 -23.00 -14.38 5.76
CA TRP A 441 -23.49 -13.01 5.88
C TRP A 441 -24.12 -12.50 4.57
N ALA A 442 -23.54 -12.82 3.42
CA ALA A 442 -24.13 -12.47 2.12
C ALA A 442 -25.51 -13.11 1.95
N ARG A 443 -25.70 -14.38 2.34
CA ARG A 443 -26.97 -15.06 2.29
C ARG A 443 -28.01 -14.42 3.22
N ILE A 444 -27.64 -14.17 4.48
CA ILE A 444 -28.54 -13.51 5.44
C ILE A 444 -28.96 -12.12 4.96
N LEU A 445 -28.03 -11.37 4.37
CA LEU A 445 -28.30 -10.05 3.83
C LEU A 445 -29.33 -10.14 2.67
N LEU A 446 -29.09 -11.05 1.72
CA LEU A 446 -29.98 -11.24 0.56
C LEU A 446 -31.37 -11.72 0.97
N GLU A 447 -31.47 -12.67 1.92
CA GLU A 447 -32.75 -13.17 2.48
C GLU A 447 -33.57 -12.05 3.13
N GLY A 448 -32.90 -11.03 3.66
CA GLY A 448 -33.54 -9.84 4.26
C GLY A 448 -34.03 -8.80 3.26
N PHE A 449 -33.77 -8.97 1.95
CA PHE A 449 -34.15 -7.99 0.94
C PHE A 449 -35.66 -7.99 0.64
N ASN A 450 -36.23 -6.80 0.71
CA ASN A 450 -37.59 -6.60 0.20
C ASN A 450 -37.52 -6.07 -1.23
N PRO A 451 -38.02 -6.80 -2.26
CA PRO A 451 -37.91 -6.40 -3.66
C PRO A 451 -38.46 -5.01 -3.98
N LYS A 452 -39.40 -4.53 -3.19
CA LYS A 452 -40.05 -3.23 -3.40
C LYS A 452 -39.32 -2.04 -2.76
N SER A 453 -38.39 -2.29 -1.81
CA SER A 453 -37.83 -1.21 -0.96
C SER A 453 -36.39 -1.36 -0.51
N VAL A 454 -35.60 -2.21 -1.16
CA VAL A 454 -34.14 -2.36 -0.84
C VAL A 454 -33.39 -1.06 -1.17
N LYS A 455 -32.64 -0.55 -0.18
CA LYS A 455 -31.77 0.61 -0.41
C LYS A 455 -30.54 0.20 -1.25
N PRO A 456 -30.05 1.08 -2.15
CA PRO A 456 -28.87 0.80 -2.99
C PRO A 456 -27.63 0.39 -2.20
N GLN A 457 -27.43 0.93 -1.00
CA GLN A 457 -26.29 0.63 -0.15
C GLN A 457 -26.24 -0.84 0.34
N TYR A 458 -27.39 -1.51 0.48
CA TYR A 458 -27.42 -2.94 0.80
C TYR A 458 -26.99 -3.80 -0.39
N TRP A 459 -27.32 -3.38 -1.62
CA TRP A 459 -26.80 -4.00 -2.83
C TRP A 459 -25.29 -3.82 -2.95
N TRP A 460 -24.80 -2.62 -2.64
CA TRP A 460 -23.38 -2.36 -2.56
C TRP A 460 -22.69 -3.28 -1.53
N ALA A 461 -23.26 -3.42 -0.32
CA ALA A 461 -22.72 -4.29 0.71
C ALA A 461 -22.68 -5.78 0.26
N LEU A 462 -23.75 -6.27 -0.37
CA LEU A 462 -23.79 -7.62 -0.93
C LEU A 462 -22.71 -7.83 -1.99
N ALA A 463 -22.61 -6.91 -2.94
CA ALA A 463 -21.60 -6.92 -4.00
C ALA A 463 -20.20 -6.95 -3.43
N ARG A 464 -19.93 -6.15 -2.41
CA ARG A 464 -18.63 -6.05 -1.75
C ARG A 464 -18.23 -7.33 -1.03
N ILE A 465 -19.18 -7.94 -0.28
CA ILE A 465 -18.95 -9.23 0.42
C ILE A 465 -18.64 -10.34 -0.58
N THR A 466 -19.32 -10.34 -1.73
CA THR A 466 -19.25 -11.40 -2.74
C THR A 466 -18.35 -11.07 -3.93
N ALA A 467 -17.65 -9.94 -3.91
CA ALA A 467 -16.75 -9.50 -4.98
C ALA A 467 -15.76 -10.60 -5.38
N ARG A 468 -15.55 -10.75 -6.70
CA ARG A 468 -14.56 -11.70 -7.25
C ARG A 468 -13.14 -11.18 -7.08
N GLU A 469 -13.00 -9.86 -7.06
CA GLU A 469 -11.74 -9.15 -6.93
C GLU A 469 -11.76 -8.29 -5.67
N PRO A 470 -11.04 -8.71 -4.60
CA PRO A 470 -10.97 -7.92 -3.36
C PRO A 470 -10.10 -6.68 -3.57
N LEU A 471 -10.39 -5.56 -2.88
CA LEU A 471 -9.60 -4.33 -2.96
C LEU A 471 -8.26 -4.44 -2.19
N TYR A 472 -8.27 -5.13 -1.04
CA TYR A 472 -7.09 -5.28 -0.16
C TYR A 472 -7.07 -6.58 0.62
N GLY A 473 -8.08 -7.40 0.46
CA GLY A 473 -8.15 -8.73 1.07
C GLY A 473 -7.40 -9.77 0.25
N PRO A 474 -6.96 -10.87 0.88
CA PRO A 474 -6.33 -11.96 0.17
C PRO A 474 -7.35 -12.74 -0.67
N VAL A 475 -6.94 -13.19 -1.85
CA VAL A 475 -7.79 -13.89 -2.82
C VAL A 475 -8.34 -15.22 -2.33
N ASP A 476 -7.67 -15.89 -1.38
CA ASP A 476 -8.13 -17.12 -0.73
C ASP A 476 -9.35 -16.90 0.19
N ARG A 477 -9.74 -15.65 0.44
CA ARG A 477 -10.90 -15.27 1.24
C ARG A 477 -12.12 -14.88 0.41
N VAL A 478 -12.07 -15.04 -0.90
CA VAL A 478 -13.22 -14.78 -1.79
C VAL A 478 -14.28 -15.87 -1.57
N VAL A 479 -15.57 -15.49 -1.59
CA VAL A 479 -16.70 -16.44 -1.45
C VAL A 479 -16.67 -17.44 -2.62
N PRO A 480 -16.84 -18.74 -2.40
CA PRO A 480 -16.77 -19.74 -3.47
C PRO A 480 -17.75 -19.45 -4.61
N PRO A 481 -17.37 -19.65 -5.89
CA PRO A 481 -18.20 -19.36 -7.06
C PRO A 481 -19.57 -20.01 -6.99
N ARG A 482 -19.65 -21.28 -6.58
CA ARG A 482 -20.92 -22.02 -6.45
C ARG A 482 -21.90 -21.36 -5.48
N ALA A 483 -21.40 -20.79 -4.38
CA ALA A 483 -22.25 -20.13 -3.40
C ALA A 483 -22.80 -18.81 -3.95
N VAL A 484 -21.97 -18.06 -4.70
CA VAL A 484 -22.40 -16.84 -5.37
C VAL A 484 -23.38 -17.15 -6.50
N ALA A 485 -23.18 -18.21 -7.27
CA ALA A 485 -24.12 -18.65 -8.31
C ALA A 485 -25.54 -18.90 -7.75
N ALA A 486 -25.65 -19.57 -6.60
CA ALA A 486 -26.94 -19.76 -5.94
C ALA A 486 -27.63 -18.44 -5.51
N MET A 487 -26.82 -17.44 -5.08
CA MET A 487 -27.35 -16.11 -4.77
C MET A 487 -27.80 -15.38 -6.05
N VAL A 488 -27.02 -15.48 -7.13
CA VAL A 488 -27.37 -14.94 -8.46
C VAL A 488 -28.69 -15.52 -8.95
N ASP A 489 -28.91 -16.84 -8.82
CA ASP A 489 -30.16 -17.47 -9.20
C ASP A 489 -31.36 -16.87 -8.47
N THR A 490 -31.23 -16.63 -7.16
CA THR A 490 -32.26 -15.95 -6.35
C THR A 490 -32.51 -14.53 -6.82
N ILE A 491 -31.43 -13.79 -7.16
CA ILE A 491 -31.53 -12.41 -7.61
C ILE A 491 -32.23 -12.33 -8.98
N LEU A 492 -31.84 -13.19 -9.93
CA LEU A 492 -32.40 -13.20 -11.28
C LEU A 492 -33.86 -13.65 -11.33
N ALA A 493 -34.28 -14.50 -10.39
CA ALA A 493 -35.66 -14.99 -10.28
C ALA A 493 -36.62 -13.97 -9.64
N THR A 494 -36.13 -12.84 -9.13
CA THR A 494 -36.90 -11.86 -8.39
C THR A 494 -37.12 -10.60 -9.22
N ASP A 495 -38.35 -10.07 -9.22
CA ASP A 495 -38.69 -8.78 -9.85
C ASP A 495 -38.35 -7.63 -8.88
N TRP A 496 -37.30 -6.88 -9.21
CA TRP A 496 -36.79 -5.78 -8.40
C TRP A 496 -37.32 -4.44 -8.90
N ARG A 497 -38.00 -3.67 -8.04
CA ARG A 497 -38.52 -2.35 -8.38
C ARG A 497 -37.45 -1.38 -8.91
N ASN A 498 -36.24 -1.47 -8.42
CA ASN A 498 -35.11 -0.65 -8.88
C ASN A 498 -33.98 -1.56 -9.39
N PRO A 499 -33.89 -1.85 -10.69
CA PRO A 499 -32.95 -2.80 -11.26
C PRO A 499 -31.49 -2.27 -11.31
N LYS A 500 -31.26 -0.95 -11.34
CA LYS A 500 -29.90 -0.40 -11.51
C LYS A 500 -28.94 -0.78 -10.38
N PRO A 501 -29.25 -0.67 -9.08
CA PRO A 501 -28.38 -1.17 -8.02
C PRO A 501 -28.17 -2.69 -8.06
N VAL A 502 -29.16 -3.45 -8.54
CA VAL A 502 -29.05 -4.90 -8.74
C VAL A 502 -28.01 -5.20 -9.81
N GLY A 503 -28.07 -4.51 -10.95
CA GLY A 503 -27.12 -4.67 -12.03
C GLY A 503 -25.68 -4.33 -11.61
N ALA A 504 -25.49 -3.26 -10.84
CA ALA A 504 -24.19 -2.92 -10.27
C ALA A 504 -23.65 -4.04 -9.35
N ALA A 505 -24.53 -4.62 -8.53
CA ALA A 505 -24.15 -5.74 -7.67
C ALA A 505 -23.79 -6.99 -8.50
N LEU A 506 -24.61 -7.35 -9.48
CA LEU A 506 -24.32 -8.47 -10.39
C LEU A 506 -22.98 -8.31 -11.11
N ALA A 507 -22.66 -7.10 -11.59
CA ALA A 507 -21.39 -6.83 -12.25
C ALA A 507 -20.19 -7.17 -11.34
N GLN A 508 -20.23 -6.82 -10.07
CA GLN A 508 -19.17 -7.14 -9.11
C GLN A 508 -19.16 -8.61 -8.68
N MET A 509 -20.34 -9.22 -8.53
CA MET A 509 -20.50 -10.64 -8.20
C MET A 509 -20.02 -11.57 -9.30
N GLY A 510 -20.09 -11.14 -10.55
CA GLY A 510 -19.71 -11.94 -11.72
C GLY A 510 -18.48 -11.44 -12.47
N ARG A 511 -17.81 -10.37 -11.99
CA ARG A 511 -16.63 -9.80 -12.65
C ARG A 511 -15.63 -10.89 -13.00
N LEU A 512 -15.23 -10.93 -14.29
CA LEU A 512 -14.25 -11.89 -14.77
C LEU A 512 -12.84 -11.49 -14.30
N THR A 513 -12.16 -12.41 -13.63
CA THR A 513 -10.80 -12.20 -13.10
C THR A 513 -9.73 -12.96 -13.91
N GLY A 514 -10.14 -13.93 -14.74
CA GLY A 514 -9.24 -14.85 -15.43
C GLY A 514 -8.77 -16.02 -14.55
N ASP A 515 -9.17 -16.05 -13.30
CA ASP A 515 -8.84 -17.12 -12.36
C ASP A 515 -10.08 -18.03 -12.17
N ARG A 516 -9.99 -19.25 -12.73
CA ARG A 516 -11.07 -20.25 -12.68
C ARG A 516 -11.52 -20.63 -11.26
N THR A 517 -10.69 -20.39 -10.26
CA THR A 517 -11.04 -20.69 -8.86
C THR A 517 -11.96 -19.62 -8.27
N ARG A 518 -12.01 -18.45 -8.86
CA ARG A 518 -12.83 -17.30 -8.44
C ARG A 518 -13.97 -16.99 -9.41
N ASP A 519 -13.78 -17.23 -10.70
CA ASP A 519 -14.75 -16.89 -11.73
C ASP A 519 -15.99 -17.79 -11.64
N LEU A 520 -17.15 -17.24 -11.93
CA LEU A 520 -18.40 -17.98 -12.01
C LEU A 520 -18.43 -18.84 -13.27
N ASP A 521 -19.27 -19.88 -13.23
CA ASP A 521 -19.54 -20.73 -14.40
C ASP A 521 -20.03 -19.87 -15.57
N PRO A 522 -19.56 -20.11 -16.83
CA PRO A 522 -20.00 -19.38 -18.01
C PRO A 522 -21.51 -19.36 -18.23
N GLU A 523 -22.24 -20.42 -17.84
CA GLU A 523 -23.70 -20.45 -17.94
C GLU A 523 -24.36 -19.45 -16.99
N VAL A 524 -23.82 -19.28 -15.78
CA VAL A 524 -24.28 -18.28 -14.82
C VAL A 524 -24.04 -16.88 -15.36
N ILE A 525 -22.83 -16.63 -15.87
CA ILE A 525 -22.46 -15.34 -16.49
C ILE A 525 -23.38 -15.02 -17.69
N ALA A 526 -23.67 -16.00 -18.54
CA ALA A 526 -24.57 -15.79 -19.67
C ALA A 526 -25.98 -15.36 -19.22
N ARG A 527 -26.53 -15.95 -18.15
CA ARG A 527 -27.82 -15.55 -17.56
C ARG A 527 -27.78 -14.14 -16.96
N MET A 528 -26.68 -13.79 -16.30
CA MET A 528 -26.50 -12.43 -15.77
C MET A 528 -26.44 -11.40 -16.90
N MET A 529 -25.72 -11.67 -17.98
CA MET A 529 -25.66 -10.80 -19.15
C MET A 529 -27.05 -10.65 -19.80
N ALA A 530 -27.78 -11.75 -20.00
CA ALA A 530 -29.13 -11.71 -20.56
C ALA A 530 -30.11 -10.88 -19.71
N TRP A 531 -29.94 -10.88 -18.39
CA TRP A 531 -30.74 -10.02 -17.50
C TRP A 531 -30.34 -8.54 -17.63
N LEU A 532 -29.07 -8.24 -17.89
CA LEU A 532 -28.54 -6.88 -18.01
C LEU A 532 -28.78 -6.27 -19.40
N GLU A 533 -28.75 -7.05 -20.48
CA GLU A 533 -28.86 -6.58 -21.87
C GLU A 533 -30.03 -5.64 -22.17
N PRO A 534 -31.25 -5.79 -21.60
CA PRO A 534 -32.33 -4.87 -21.86
C PRO A 534 -32.14 -3.45 -21.31
N HIS A 535 -31.07 -3.24 -20.51
CA HIS A 535 -30.86 -1.98 -19.79
C HIS A 535 -29.73 -1.17 -20.43
N GLU A 536 -30.01 0.01 -20.97
CA GLU A 536 -29.03 0.91 -21.61
C GLU A 536 -27.85 1.28 -20.69
N TRP A 537 -28.09 1.40 -19.39
CA TRP A 537 -27.07 1.73 -18.41
C TRP A 537 -26.10 0.58 -18.07
N ALA A 538 -26.28 -0.62 -18.62
CA ALA A 538 -25.53 -1.82 -18.22
C ALA A 538 -24.32 -2.16 -19.12
N HIS A 539 -24.07 -1.41 -20.20
CA HIS A 539 -23.08 -1.74 -21.21
C HIS A 539 -21.67 -1.97 -20.63
N GLU A 540 -21.21 -1.06 -19.75
CA GLU A 540 -19.89 -1.21 -19.13
C GLU A 540 -19.84 -2.38 -18.15
N TRP A 541 -20.92 -2.67 -17.47
CA TRP A 541 -21.01 -3.79 -16.54
C TRP A 541 -21.00 -5.14 -17.26
N ILE A 542 -21.67 -5.22 -18.41
CA ILE A 542 -21.61 -6.41 -19.29
C ILE A 542 -20.16 -6.67 -19.77
N ARG A 543 -19.41 -5.60 -20.03
CA ARG A 543 -18.01 -5.74 -20.41
C ARG A 543 -17.17 -6.41 -19.30
N CYS A 544 -17.35 -6.03 -18.02
CA CYS A 544 -16.68 -6.67 -16.89
C CYS A 544 -17.04 -8.16 -16.69
N LEU A 545 -18.22 -8.58 -17.17
CA LEU A 545 -18.63 -9.98 -17.17
C LEU A 545 -18.06 -10.80 -18.35
N ARG A 546 -17.69 -10.14 -19.44
CA ARG A 546 -17.22 -10.75 -20.69
C ARG A 546 -15.69 -10.80 -20.79
N GLU A 547 -15.04 -9.79 -20.27
CA GLU A 547 -13.60 -9.56 -20.40
C GLU A 547 -12.96 -9.28 -19.04
N VAL A 548 -11.68 -9.68 -18.90
CA VAL A 548 -10.88 -9.27 -17.76
C VAL A 548 -10.54 -7.78 -17.93
N VAL A 549 -11.15 -6.94 -17.14
CA VAL A 549 -10.96 -5.49 -17.18
C VAL A 549 -10.34 -5.04 -15.86
N PRO A 550 -9.18 -4.36 -15.89
CA PRO A 550 -8.59 -3.79 -14.68
C PRO A 550 -9.55 -2.82 -13.99
N VAL A 551 -9.52 -2.79 -12.67
CA VAL A 551 -10.32 -1.83 -11.89
C VAL A 551 -9.74 -0.43 -12.10
N ALA A 552 -10.54 0.49 -12.63
CA ALA A 552 -10.13 1.88 -12.80
C ALA A 552 -10.18 2.64 -11.46
N GLU A 553 -9.38 3.70 -11.32
CA GLU A 553 -9.31 4.51 -10.08
C GLU A 553 -10.68 5.03 -9.61
N GLN A 554 -11.50 5.53 -10.55
CA GLN A 554 -12.86 5.96 -10.25
C GLN A 554 -13.77 4.81 -9.79
N GLU A 555 -13.53 3.61 -10.29
CA GLU A 555 -14.22 2.40 -9.88
C GLU A 555 -13.79 1.96 -8.47
N GLU A 556 -12.49 2.08 -8.13
CA GLU A 556 -11.99 1.82 -6.78
C GLU A 556 -12.70 2.66 -5.73
N GLU A 557 -12.91 3.97 -5.99
CA GLU A 557 -13.65 4.86 -5.10
C GLU A 557 -15.10 4.42 -4.93
N ALA A 558 -15.77 4.06 -6.03
CA ALA A 558 -17.15 3.56 -5.99
C ALA A 558 -17.26 2.24 -5.21
N LEU A 559 -16.29 1.35 -5.37
CA LEU A 559 -16.21 0.08 -4.67
C LEU A 559 -15.86 0.26 -3.19
N PHE A 560 -15.03 1.22 -2.85
CA PHE A 560 -14.75 1.59 -1.46
C PHE A 560 -15.94 2.30 -0.81
N GLY A 561 -16.75 3.00 -1.61
CA GLY A 561 -17.95 3.71 -1.20
C GLY A 561 -17.71 5.14 -0.72
N GLU A 562 -16.53 5.69 -0.95
CA GLU A 562 -16.13 7.06 -0.61
C GLU A 562 -14.87 7.46 -1.40
N ALA A 563 -14.66 8.75 -1.66
CA ALA A 563 -13.44 9.25 -2.26
C ALA A 563 -12.20 8.88 -1.42
N LEU A 564 -11.15 8.42 -2.07
CA LEU A 564 -9.89 8.06 -1.44
C LEU A 564 -8.94 9.27 -1.37
N PRO A 565 -8.01 9.31 -0.41
CA PRO A 565 -6.95 10.31 -0.41
C PRO A 565 -6.12 10.21 -1.69
N ALA A 566 -5.73 11.38 -2.24
CA ALA A 566 -4.91 11.42 -3.45
C ALA A 566 -3.63 10.59 -3.30
N GLY A 567 -3.32 9.77 -4.29
CA GLY A 567 -2.13 8.91 -4.32
C GLY A 567 -2.29 7.55 -3.65
N ILE A 568 -3.44 7.24 -3.03
CA ILE A 568 -3.72 5.89 -2.52
C ILE A 568 -4.41 5.07 -3.61
N ARG A 569 -3.90 3.88 -3.84
CA ARG A 569 -4.54 2.83 -4.63
C ARG A 569 -4.84 1.63 -3.74
N LEU A 570 -6.04 1.07 -3.87
CA LEU A 570 -6.48 -0.10 -3.09
C LEU A 570 -6.03 -1.41 -3.74
N HIS A 571 -6.06 -1.45 -5.06
CA HIS A 571 -5.59 -2.60 -5.82
C HIS A 571 -4.06 -2.59 -5.84
N GLN A 572 -3.49 -3.54 -5.09
CA GLN A 572 -2.09 -3.93 -5.24
C GLN A 572 -2.08 -5.15 -6.17
N GLY A 573 -1.75 -4.90 -7.45
CA GLY A 573 -1.57 -5.93 -8.45
C GLY A 573 -0.50 -6.96 -8.08
#